data_de6e1f18d221e4f018308374758c0b6b
#
_entry.id   de6e1f18d221e4f018308374758c0b6b
#
_cell.length_a   1.000
_cell.length_b   1.000
_cell.length_c   1.000
_cell.angle_alpha   90.00
_cell.angle_beta   90.00
_cell.angle_gamma   90.00
#
_symmetry.space_group_name_H-M   'P 1'
#
loop_
_entity.id
_entity.type
_entity.pdbx_description
1 polymer ?
#
loop_
_entity_poly.entity_id
_entity_poly.type
_entity_poly.pdbx_seq_one_letter_code
_entity_poly.pdbx_strand_id
1 'polypeptide(L)'
;PAGVLASWGVIATVALLGAFATFYMGLDWRFGILMAAIVGSTDAGAVFSLLRNSGVRLNQRVQATLEIESGANDPMAIFLVTALIALTMQPEKAGVGAFLLMLVQQMGFGMVMGYVGGRVLARMVRRLHLAEGLYALLIVSGGLLVFAFTNLIGGSGFLAVYLAGILVGNRRSHATEHVLRVMDGLAWLAQASMFVVLGLLVTPTRLLEHGLDALLIAAFLMLVARPLAVWSSIWKFGYSRRELAYISWVGLRGAVPITLAMMPLMMGVPNARLLFDVAFAVVILSLLIQGATIPVVARWLRVTVPPKPEPADSREIWLSESTSVPLLAYEVVADSDVEGMHADEVAQDLGLLATRCVGRIRNHG
;
A
#
# COMPACT_ATOMS: atom_id res chain seq x y z
N PRO A 1 6.29 -6.93 -13.64
CA PRO A 1 5.01 -6.27 -13.92
C PRO A 1 4.70 -5.18 -12.90
N ALA A 2 4.69 -5.48 -11.60
CA ALA A 2 4.35 -4.52 -10.56
C ALA A 2 5.24 -3.25 -10.58
N GLY A 3 6.54 -3.39 -10.78
CA GLY A 3 7.45 -2.24 -10.92
C GLY A 3 7.15 -1.36 -12.15
N VAL A 4 6.71 -1.95 -13.26
CA VAL A 4 6.26 -1.18 -14.44
C VAL A 4 4.96 -0.44 -14.13
N LEU A 5 4.05 -1.08 -13.38
CA LEU A 5 2.80 -0.45 -12.96
C LEU A 5 3.05 0.71 -11.98
N ALA A 6 3.98 0.53 -11.03
CA ALA A 6 4.35 1.56 -10.06
C ALA A 6 5.14 2.75 -10.67
N SER A 7 5.76 2.60 -11.83
CA SER A 7 6.49 3.66 -12.53
C SER A 7 5.70 4.20 -13.73
N TRP A 8 5.62 3.44 -14.82
CA TRP A 8 4.88 3.85 -16.02
C TRP A 8 3.39 4.05 -15.74
N GLY A 9 2.77 3.16 -14.95
CA GLY A 9 1.35 3.27 -14.62
C GLY A 9 1.03 4.56 -13.86
N VAL A 10 1.89 4.99 -12.93
CA VAL A 10 1.72 6.27 -12.22
C VAL A 10 1.88 7.44 -13.18
N ILE A 11 2.93 7.44 -14.01
CA ILE A 11 3.15 8.50 -15.01
C ILE A 11 1.97 8.60 -15.98
N ALA A 12 1.49 7.46 -16.50
CA ALA A 12 0.35 7.42 -17.41
C ALA A 12 -0.94 7.91 -16.74
N THR A 13 -1.20 7.51 -15.49
CA THR A 13 -2.35 7.99 -14.73
C THR A 13 -2.28 9.50 -14.52
N VAL A 14 -1.11 10.01 -14.10
CA VAL A 14 -0.89 11.44 -13.86
C VAL A 14 -1.02 12.25 -15.15
N ALA A 15 -0.48 11.76 -16.26
CA ALA A 15 -0.59 12.43 -17.55
C ALA A 15 -2.04 12.51 -18.06
N LEU A 16 -2.76 11.36 -18.01
CA LEU A 16 -4.15 11.29 -18.47
C LEU A 16 -5.08 12.13 -17.59
N LEU A 17 -4.98 11.97 -16.29
CA LEU A 17 -5.82 12.71 -15.34
C LEU A 17 -5.46 14.19 -15.32
N GLY A 18 -4.16 14.54 -15.40
CA GLY A 18 -3.69 15.91 -15.43
C GLY A 18 -4.16 16.65 -16.70
N ALA A 19 -4.10 15.99 -17.86
CA ALA A 19 -4.66 16.53 -19.10
C ALA A 19 -6.17 16.75 -18.98
N PHE A 20 -6.90 15.78 -18.43
CA PHE A 20 -8.35 15.92 -18.21
C PHE A 20 -8.67 17.07 -17.25
N ALA A 21 -7.99 17.16 -16.11
CA ALA A 21 -8.21 18.21 -15.12
C ALA A 21 -7.91 19.60 -15.69
N THR A 22 -6.83 19.74 -16.45
CA THR A 22 -6.46 20.97 -17.14
C THR A 22 -7.54 21.38 -18.13
N PHE A 23 -7.98 20.47 -18.99
CA PHE A 23 -8.98 20.75 -20.02
C PHE A 23 -10.36 21.01 -19.42
N TYR A 24 -10.78 20.20 -18.45
CA TYR A 24 -12.12 20.30 -17.85
C TYR A 24 -12.26 21.52 -16.93
N MET A 25 -11.29 21.74 -16.04
CA MET A 25 -11.36 22.85 -15.07
C MET A 25 -10.80 24.17 -15.61
N GLY A 26 -10.21 24.18 -16.82
CA GLY A 26 -9.56 25.35 -17.37
C GLY A 26 -8.35 25.84 -16.57
N LEU A 27 -7.71 24.95 -15.81
CA LEU A 27 -6.55 25.25 -14.98
C LEU A 27 -5.27 25.31 -15.82
N ASP A 28 -4.25 26.02 -15.33
CA ASP A 28 -2.90 25.87 -15.86
C ASP A 28 -2.46 24.39 -15.81
N TRP A 29 -1.80 23.91 -16.86
CA TRP A 29 -1.38 22.52 -16.99
C TRP A 29 -0.54 22.03 -15.80
N ARG A 30 0.23 22.90 -15.16
CA ARG A 30 1.04 22.57 -13.98
C ARG A 30 0.17 22.19 -12.80
N PHE A 31 -0.92 22.91 -12.60
CA PHE A 31 -1.91 22.61 -11.56
C PHE A 31 -2.69 21.34 -11.84
N GLY A 32 -3.09 21.11 -13.11
CA GLY A 32 -3.77 19.89 -13.49
C GLY A 32 -2.91 18.65 -13.26
N ILE A 33 -1.64 18.70 -13.66
CA ILE A 33 -0.69 17.61 -13.42
C ILE A 33 -0.36 17.46 -11.94
N LEU A 34 -0.23 18.57 -11.19
CA LEU A 34 0.02 18.51 -9.73
C LEU A 34 -1.17 17.86 -9.01
N MET A 35 -2.40 18.22 -9.35
CA MET A 35 -3.61 17.57 -8.83
C MET A 35 -3.60 16.06 -9.13
N ALA A 36 -3.30 15.69 -10.37
CA ALA A 36 -3.23 14.29 -10.77
C ALA A 36 -2.12 13.51 -10.04
N ALA A 37 -0.96 14.13 -9.81
CA ALA A 37 0.12 13.52 -9.04
C ALA A 37 -0.27 13.30 -7.57
N ILE A 38 -0.97 14.26 -6.96
CA ILE A 38 -1.47 14.16 -5.59
C ILE A 38 -2.41 12.95 -5.45
N VAL A 39 -3.40 12.82 -6.33
CA VAL A 39 -4.36 11.72 -6.25
C VAL A 39 -3.89 10.44 -6.96
N GLY A 40 -2.67 10.42 -7.48
CA GLY A 40 -2.10 9.31 -8.26
C GLY A 40 -1.75 8.06 -7.44
N SER A 41 -1.42 8.20 -6.15
CA SER A 41 -1.05 7.09 -5.25
C SER A 41 -2.24 6.21 -4.88
N THR A 42 -1.99 4.89 -4.68
CA THR A 42 -3.00 3.89 -4.31
C THR A 42 -2.65 3.24 -2.97
N ASP A 43 -3.66 2.78 -2.22
CA ASP A 43 -3.52 2.18 -0.89
C ASP A 43 -3.94 0.70 -0.90
N ALA A 44 -2.96 -0.19 -1.05
CA ALA A 44 -3.20 -1.62 -0.96
C ALA A 44 -3.47 -2.09 0.49
N GLY A 45 -2.96 -1.40 1.49
CA GLY A 45 -3.20 -1.74 2.89
C GLY A 45 -4.68 -1.71 3.24
N ALA A 46 -5.37 -0.63 2.86
CA ALA A 46 -6.82 -0.50 3.01
C ALA A 46 -7.57 -1.58 2.21
N VAL A 47 -7.14 -1.88 0.97
CA VAL A 47 -7.73 -2.93 0.13
C VAL A 47 -7.67 -4.30 0.82
N PHE A 48 -6.48 -4.69 1.30
CA PHE A 48 -6.31 -6.01 1.94
C PHE A 48 -7.03 -6.13 3.27
N SER A 49 -7.16 -5.02 3.99
CA SER A 49 -7.97 -4.96 5.20
C SER A 49 -9.44 -5.25 4.92
N LEU A 50 -10.01 -4.58 3.89
CA LEU A 50 -11.39 -4.79 3.47
C LEU A 50 -11.64 -6.23 2.98
N LEU A 51 -10.70 -6.81 2.22
CA LEU A 51 -10.78 -8.18 1.73
C LEU A 51 -10.74 -9.20 2.87
N ARG A 52 -9.82 -9.03 3.84
CA ARG A 52 -9.74 -9.89 5.03
C ARG A 52 -11.03 -9.88 5.82
N ASN A 53 -11.58 -8.70 6.09
CA ASN A 53 -12.83 -8.57 6.83
C ASN A 53 -14.04 -9.18 6.09
N SER A 54 -13.95 -9.31 4.76
CA SER A 54 -14.98 -9.90 3.92
C SER A 54 -14.76 -11.40 3.64
N GLY A 55 -13.74 -12.03 4.21
CA GLY A 55 -13.37 -13.42 3.97
C GLY A 55 -12.91 -13.73 2.54
N VAL A 56 -12.53 -12.72 1.77
CA VAL A 56 -12.16 -12.84 0.35
C VAL A 56 -10.64 -12.90 0.23
N ARG A 57 -10.13 -13.97 -0.39
CA ARG A 57 -8.70 -14.13 -0.72
C ARG A 57 -8.48 -14.00 -2.21
N LEU A 58 -7.52 -13.18 -2.60
CA LEU A 58 -7.11 -13.03 -3.99
C LEU A 58 -6.11 -14.12 -4.39
N ASN A 59 -6.02 -14.36 -5.70
CA ASN A 59 -4.91 -15.15 -6.21
C ASN A 59 -3.57 -14.46 -5.90
N GLN A 60 -2.54 -15.25 -5.61
CA GLN A 60 -1.24 -14.76 -5.13
C GLN A 60 -0.59 -13.76 -6.09
N ARG A 61 -0.81 -13.92 -7.39
CA ARG A 61 -0.24 -13.05 -8.41
C ARG A 61 -0.83 -11.64 -8.37
N VAL A 62 -2.15 -11.53 -8.28
CA VAL A 62 -2.86 -10.25 -8.18
C VAL A 62 -2.51 -9.57 -6.86
N GLN A 63 -2.51 -10.33 -5.76
CA GLN A 63 -2.15 -9.83 -4.45
C GLN A 63 -0.74 -9.21 -4.45
N ALA A 64 0.28 -9.97 -4.85
CA ALA A 64 1.66 -9.50 -4.89
C ALA A 64 1.84 -8.28 -5.82
N THR A 65 1.07 -8.21 -6.92
CA THR A 65 1.13 -7.06 -7.83
C THR A 65 0.62 -5.79 -7.16
N LEU A 66 -0.51 -5.86 -6.45
CA LEU A 66 -1.10 -4.72 -5.75
C LEU A 66 -0.23 -4.27 -4.57
N GLU A 67 0.35 -5.20 -3.81
CA GLU A 67 1.25 -4.90 -2.69
C GLU A 67 2.51 -4.14 -3.15
N ILE A 68 3.18 -4.67 -4.18
CA ILE A 68 4.41 -4.05 -4.70
C ILE A 68 4.09 -2.73 -5.41
N GLU A 69 2.98 -2.65 -6.13
CA GLU A 69 2.56 -1.41 -6.78
C GLU A 69 2.37 -0.31 -5.75
N SER A 70 1.54 -0.56 -4.73
CA SER A 70 1.23 0.44 -3.71
C SER A 70 2.47 0.89 -2.94
N GLY A 71 3.32 -0.05 -2.52
CA GLY A 71 4.54 0.31 -1.81
C GLY A 71 5.56 1.11 -2.63
N ALA A 72 5.55 0.97 -3.96
CA ALA A 72 6.48 1.68 -4.83
C ALA A 72 5.89 2.96 -5.45
N ASN A 73 4.55 3.08 -5.57
CA ASN A 73 3.92 4.26 -6.13
C ASN A 73 3.92 5.46 -5.16
N ASP A 74 3.89 5.22 -3.84
CA ASP A 74 3.94 6.29 -2.84
C ASP A 74 5.22 7.14 -2.94
N PRO A 75 6.43 6.56 -2.92
CA PRO A 75 7.66 7.31 -3.16
C PRO A 75 7.67 8.04 -4.50
N MET A 76 7.10 7.45 -5.56
CA MET A 76 7.01 8.08 -6.87
C MET A 76 6.04 9.27 -6.86
N ALA A 77 4.89 9.15 -6.23
CA ALA A 77 3.92 10.24 -6.09
C ALA A 77 4.51 11.41 -5.30
N ILE A 78 5.21 11.13 -4.19
CA ILE A 78 5.90 12.15 -3.38
C ILE A 78 6.94 12.89 -4.23
N PHE A 79 7.75 12.13 -4.99
CA PHE A 79 8.73 12.71 -5.91
C PHE A 79 8.04 13.62 -6.95
N LEU A 80 7.00 13.15 -7.62
CA LEU A 80 6.28 13.92 -8.63
C LEU A 80 5.68 15.19 -8.04
N VAL A 81 5.01 15.12 -6.89
CA VAL A 81 4.43 16.28 -6.21
C VAL A 81 5.51 17.28 -5.84
N THR A 82 6.61 16.85 -5.23
CA THR A 82 7.71 17.72 -4.83
C THR A 82 8.35 18.41 -6.05
N ALA A 83 8.61 17.65 -7.11
CA ALA A 83 9.18 18.17 -8.35
C ALA A 83 8.25 19.16 -9.07
N LEU A 84 6.94 18.88 -9.10
CA LEU A 84 5.93 19.75 -9.70
C LEU A 84 5.71 21.03 -8.90
N ILE A 85 5.79 20.97 -7.55
CA ILE A 85 5.79 22.17 -6.71
C ILE A 85 7.02 23.03 -7.03
N ALA A 86 8.22 22.43 -7.11
CA ALA A 86 9.44 23.15 -7.47
C ALA A 86 9.33 23.80 -8.85
N LEU A 87 8.76 23.09 -9.85
CA LEU A 87 8.49 23.60 -11.19
C LEU A 87 7.52 24.79 -11.18
N THR A 88 6.52 24.74 -10.30
CA THR A 88 5.49 25.79 -10.20
C THR A 88 6.04 27.02 -9.50
N MET A 89 6.88 26.84 -8.45
CA MET A 89 7.42 27.94 -7.66
C MET A 89 8.65 28.60 -8.29
N GLN A 90 9.45 27.85 -9.06
CA GLN A 90 10.71 28.32 -9.68
C GLN A 90 10.80 27.89 -11.15
N PRO A 91 9.96 28.38 -12.04
CA PRO A 91 9.91 27.93 -13.44
C PRO A 91 11.21 28.17 -14.21
N GLU A 92 12.00 29.18 -13.84
CA GLU A 92 13.26 29.52 -14.52
C GLU A 92 14.37 28.49 -14.27
N LYS A 93 14.31 27.76 -13.15
CA LYS A 93 15.29 26.70 -12.80
C LYS A 93 14.83 25.31 -13.26
N ALA A 94 13.64 25.20 -13.80
CA ALA A 94 13.01 23.95 -14.16
C ALA A 94 13.37 23.51 -15.58
N GLY A 95 14.44 22.69 -15.69
CA GLY A 95 14.82 22.01 -16.92
C GLY A 95 14.67 20.48 -16.78
N VAL A 96 14.53 19.79 -17.92
CA VAL A 96 14.45 18.31 -17.93
C VAL A 96 15.67 17.68 -17.24
N GLY A 97 16.87 18.28 -17.40
CA GLY A 97 18.08 17.83 -16.73
C GLY A 97 18.00 17.96 -15.21
N ALA A 98 17.48 19.06 -14.69
CA ALA A 98 17.29 19.28 -13.25
C ALA A 98 16.27 18.28 -12.67
N PHE A 99 15.19 18.03 -13.39
CA PHE A 99 14.18 17.02 -13.00
C PHE A 99 14.76 15.61 -12.94
N LEU A 100 15.53 15.19 -13.96
CA LEU A 100 16.17 13.88 -13.99
C LEU A 100 17.24 13.76 -12.89
N LEU A 101 18.03 14.81 -12.64
CA LEU A 101 19.00 14.82 -11.56
C LEU A 101 18.32 14.67 -10.20
N MET A 102 17.23 15.40 -9.96
CA MET A 102 16.43 15.30 -8.73
C MET A 102 15.85 13.90 -8.56
N LEU A 103 15.37 13.28 -9.64
CA LEU A 103 14.86 11.91 -9.62
C LEU A 103 15.95 10.93 -9.21
N VAL A 104 17.11 10.98 -9.88
CA VAL A 104 18.25 10.11 -9.59
C VAL A 104 18.75 10.30 -8.16
N GLN A 105 18.83 11.53 -7.71
CA GLN A 105 19.28 11.88 -6.36
C GLN A 105 18.28 11.36 -5.30
N GLN A 106 16.99 11.67 -5.43
CA GLN A 106 15.99 11.24 -4.45
C GLN A 106 15.87 9.71 -4.40
N MET A 107 15.78 9.06 -5.55
CA MET A 107 15.67 7.60 -5.61
C MET A 107 16.98 6.92 -5.22
N GLY A 108 18.14 7.41 -5.69
CA GLY A 108 19.44 6.85 -5.39
C GLY A 108 19.78 6.92 -3.90
N PHE A 109 19.69 8.10 -3.29
CA PHE A 109 19.94 8.24 -1.85
C PHE A 109 18.89 7.51 -1.02
N GLY A 110 17.62 7.52 -1.43
CA GLY A 110 16.56 6.75 -0.78
C GLY A 110 16.88 5.26 -0.74
N MET A 111 17.31 4.68 -1.87
CA MET A 111 17.68 3.26 -1.95
C MET A 111 18.91 2.93 -1.08
N VAL A 112 19.97 3.74 -1.18
CA VAL A 112 21.19 3.51 -0.41
C VAL A 112 20.93 3.60 1.09
N MET A 113 20.27 4.67 1.53
CA MET A 113 19.98 4.89 2.95
C MET A 113 18.97 3.86 3.50
N GLY A 114 18.00 3.47 2.70
CA GLY A 114 17.05 2.40 3.06
C GLY A 114 17.73 1.05 3.22
N TYR A 115 18.65 0.72 2.31
CA TYR A 115 19.41 -0.52 2.39
C TYR A 115 20.37 -0.54 3.60
N VAL A 116 21.14 0.53 3.80
CA VAL A 116 22.07 0.66 4.91
C VAL A 116 21.31 0.70 6.24
N GLY A 117 20.33 1.59 6.37
CA GLY A 117 19.52 1.74 7.58
C GLY A 117 18.76 0.46 7.93
N GLY A 118 18.12 -0.19 6.95
CA GLY A 118 17.43 -1.45 7.13
C GLY A 118 18.37 -2.59 7.59
N ARG A 119 19.59 -2.65 7.02
CA ARG A 119 20.60 -3.61 7.50
C ARG A 119 21.06 -3.35 8.92
N VAL A 120 21.27 -2.09 9.28
CA VAL A 120 21.65 -1.70 10.65
C VAL A 120 20.53 -2.07 11.62
N LEU A 121 19.30 -1.66 11.35
CA LEU A 121 18.13 -2.00 12.17
C LEU A 121 17.93 -3.50 12.31
N ALA A 122 17.98 -4.26 11.22
CA ALA A 122 17.88 -5.70 11.25
C ALA A 122 19.00 -6.40 12.04
N ARG A 123 20.21 -5.81 12.07
CA ARG A 123 21.28 -6.30 12.95
C ARG A 123 21.02 -5.95 14.41
N MET A 124 20.54 -4.75 14.70
CA MET A 124 20.22 -4.33 16.06
C MET A 124 19.11 -5.21 16.67
N VAL A 125 18.03 -5.46 15.93
CA VAL A 125 16.94 -6.35 16.36
C VAL A 125 17.45 -7.75 16.72
N ARG A 126 18.44 -8.28 16.00
CA ARG A 126 19.01 -9.61 16.27
C ARG A 126 20.03 -9.65 17.39
N ARG A 127 20.81 -8.57 17.57
CA ARG A 127 21.93 -8.56 18.53
C ARG A 127 21.56 -8.03 19.90
N LEU A 128 20.56 -7.17 19.97
CA LEU A 128 20.10 -6.59 21.23
C LEU A 128 19.06 -7.52 21.86
N HIS A 129 19.28 -7.90 23.08
CA HIS A 129 18.31 -8.63 23.90
C HIS A 129 17.49 -7.61 24.67
N LEU A 130 16.38 -7.19 24.09
CA LEU A 130 15.47 -6.18 24.65
C LEU A 130 14.20 -6.84 25.16
N ALA A 131 13.52 -6.17 26.09
CA ALA A 131 12.14 -6.53 26.41
C ALA A 131 11.24 -6.39 25.16
N GLU A 132 10.24 -7.26 25.01
CA GLU A 132 9.44 -7.41 23.79
C GLU A 132 8.89 -6.08 23.25
N GLY A 133 8.35 -5.22 24.11
CA GLY A 133 7.82 -3.91 23.70
C GLY A 133 8.87 -2.91 23.18
N LEU A 134 10.14 -3.05 23.59
CA LEU A 134 11.22 -2.15 23.19
C LEU A 134 11.67 -2.38 21.74
N TYR A 135 11.42 -3.56 21.15
CA TYR A 135 11.73 -3.80 19.75
C TYR A 135 10.88 -2.94 18.81
N ALA A 136 9.59 -2.76 19.11
CA ALA A 136 8.73 -1.89 18.33
C ALA A 136 9.20 -0.42 18.41
N LEU A 137 9.58 0.04 19.60
CA LEU A 137 10.14 1.39 19.79
C LEU A 137 11.46 1.57 19.03
N LEU A 138 12.34 0.58 19.04
CA LEU A 138 13.60 0.58 18.30
C LEU A 138 13.35 0.72 16.79
N ILE A 139 12.36 0.00 16.24
CA ILE A 139 12.04 0.06 14.80
C ILE A 139 11.39 1.37 14.43
N VAL A 140 10.45 1.89 15.23
CA VAL A 140 9.82 3.19 14.98
C VAL A 140 10.86 4.31 15.03
N SER A 141 11.65 4.39 16.11
CA SER A 141 12.67 5.45 16.26
C SER A 141 13.78 5.33 15.21
N GLY A 142 14.23 4.10 14.92
CA GLY A 142 15.21 3.85 13.88
C GLY A 142 14.68 4.17 12.48
N GLY A 143 13.41 3.86 12.19
CA GLY A 143 12.74 4.24 10.95
C GLY A 143 12.65 5.77 10.80
N LEU A 144 12.27 6.49 11.86
CA LEU A 144 12.24 7.95 11.87
C LEU A 144 13.63 8.56 11.64
N LEU A 145 14.69 7.98 12.23
CA LEU A 145 16.06 8.41 11.99
C LEU A 145 16.46 8.19 10.53
N VAL A 146 16.18 7.02 9.96
CA VAL A 146 16.44 6.74 8.54
C VAL A 146 15.68 7.72 7.65
N PHE A 147 14.42 8.02 7.94
CA PHE A 147 13.62 9.00 7.25
C PHE A 147 14.25 10.40 7.29
N ALA A 148 14.55 10.87 8.50
CA ALA A 148 15.09 12.21 8.72
C ALA A 148 16.46 12.41 8.05
N PHE A 149 17.40 11.46 8.23
CA PHE A 149 18.71 11.51 7.60
C PHE A 149 18.64 11.47 6.08
N THR A 150 17.77 10.64 5.52
CA THR A 150 17.61 10.55 4.08
C THR A 150 17.09 11.85 3.49
N ASN A 151 16.10 12.48 4.13
CA ASN A 151 15.59 13.77 3.69
C ASN A 151 16.66 14.88 3.81
N LEU A 152 17.48 14.86 4.87
CA LEU A 152 18.55 15.84 5.09
C LEU A 152 19.57 15.87 3.95
N ILE A 153 19.88 14.70 3.38
CA ILE A 153 20.83 14.58 2.25
C ILE A 153 20.15 14.71 0.87
N GLY A 154 18.85 15.05 0.84
CA GLY A 154 18.08 15.23 -0.40
C GLY A 154 17.60 13.93 -1.04
N GLY A 155 17.57 12.83 -0.29
CA GLY A 155 16.98 11.55 -0.72
C GLY A 155 15.52 11.43 -0.34
N SER A 156 14.82 10.44 -0.91
CA SER A 156 13.45 10.09 -0.53
C SER A 156 13.42 9.29 0.78
N GLY A 157 13.08 9.95 1.90
CA GLY A 157 12.94 9.31 3.21
C GLY A 157 11.86 8.22 3.22
N PHE A 158 10.78 8.41 2.47
CA PHE A 158 9.71 7.41 2.34
C PHE A 158 10.20 6.13 1.66
N LEU A 159 10.96 6.24 0.56
CA LEU A 159 11.57 5.10 -0.09
C LEU A 159 12.58 4.40 0.83
N ALA A 160 13.35 5.16 1.59
CA ALA A 160 14.32 4.61 2.52
C ALA A 160 13.66 3.80 3.64
N VAL A 161 12.61 4.33 4.27
CA VAL A 161 11.87 3.61 5.32
C VAL A 161 11.14 2.39 4.76
N TYR A 162 10.56 2.48 3.57
CA TYR A 162 9.92 1.34 2.91
C TYR A 162 10.91 0.19 2.69
N LEU A 163 12.08 0.48 2.11
CA LEU A 163 13.12 -0.54 1.91
C LEU A 163 13.68 -1.07 3.23
N ALA A 164 13.86 -0.20 4.23
CA ALA A 164 14.30 -0.62 5.56
C ALA A 164 13.27 -1.57 6.20
N GLY A 165 11.98 -1.27 6.07
CA GLY A 165 10.88 -2.12 6.55
C GLY A 165 10.89 -3.50 5.89
N ILE A 166 11.05 -3.58 4.57
CA ILE A 166 11.20 -4.85 3.84
C ILE A 166 12.39 -5.66 4.37
N LEU A 167 13.54 -5.02 4.57
CA LEU A 167 14.75 -5.72 5.04
C LEU A 167 14.63 -6.23 6.48
N VAL A 168 13.91 -5.53 7.33
CA VAL A 168 13.63 -5.95 8.71
C VAL A 168 12.55 -7.04 8.72
N GLY A 169 11.44 -6.83 8.01
CA GLY A 169 10.29 -7.74 8.01
C GLY A 169 10.55 -9.09 7.35
N ASN A 170 11.40 -9.14 6.32
CA ASN A 170 11.76 -10.40 5.65
C ASN A 170 12.69 -11.31 6.49
N ARG A 171 13.17 -10.84 7.63
CA ARG A 171 14.02 -11.65 8.52
C ARG A 171 13.19 -12.20 9.65
N ARG A 172 12.81 -13.47 9.54
CA ARG A 172 12.07 -14.18 10.58
C ARG A 172 12.95 -14.31 11.85
N SER A 173 12.45 -13.80 12.96
CA SER A 173 12.94 -14.01 14.32
C SER A 173 11.77 -13.88 15.28
N HIS A 174 11.86 -14.45 16.47
CA HIS A 174 10.82 -14.31 17.50
C HIS A 174 10.45 -12.84 17.77
N ALA A 175 11.46 -11.96 17.83
CA ALA A 175 11.27 -10.53 18.01
C ALA A 175 10.50 -9.89 16.82
N THR A 176 10.73 -10.36 15.60
CA THR A 176 10.10 -9.78 14.40
C THR A 176 8.60 -10.01 14.37
N GLU A 177 8.10 -11.16 14.78
CA GLU A 177 6.65 -11.43 14.83
C GLU A 177 5.92 -10.54 15.82
N HIS A 178 6.52 -10.37 17.00
CA HIS A 178 5.94 -9.49 18.03
C HIS A 178 5.89 -8.04 17.53
N VAL A 179 6.95 -7.59 16.88
CA VAL A 179 7.03 -6.27 16.26
C VAL A 179 5.97 -6.09 15.19
N LEU A 180 5.78 -7.05 14.28
CA LEU A 180 4.80 -6.92 13.19
C LEU A 180 3.38 -6.68 13.75
N ARG A 181 2.96 -7.41 14.79
CA ARG A 181 1.65 -7.20 15.43
C ARG A 181 1.51 -5.80 16.04
N VAL A 182 2.55 -5.31 16.72
CA VAL A 182 2.54 -3.96 17.28
C VAL A 182 2.53 -2.91 16.17
N MET A 183 3.31 -3.10 15.11
CA MET A 183 3.36 -2.18 13.96
C MET A 183 2.04 -2.11 13.21
N ASP A 184 1.33 -3.22 13.07
CA ASP A 184 -0.02 -3.23 12.49
C ASP A 184 -0.97 -2.33 13.31
N GLY A 185 -0.96 -2.46 14.64
CA GLY A 185 -1.77 -1.62 15.53
C GLY A 185 -1.41 -0.13 15.45
N LEU A 186 -0.10 0.18 15.42
CA LEU A 186 0.39 1.56 15.27
C LEU A 186 0.04 2.15 13.91
N ALA A 187 0.12 1.37 12.83
CA ALA A 187 -0.26 1.80 11.49
C ALA A 187 -1.75 2.15 11.43
N TRP A 188 -2.62 1.31 12.01
CA TRP A 188 -4.05 1.58 12.13
C TRP A 188 -4.34 2.85 12.92
N LEU A 189 -3.69 3.01 14.08
CA LEU A 189 -3.85 4.21 14.91
C LEU A 189 -3.39 5.47 14.17
N ALA A 190 -2.23 5.42 13.53
CA ALA A 190 -1.70 6.52 12.74
C ALA A 190 -2.63 6.89 11.58
N GLN A 191 -3.13 5.91 10.84
CA GLN A 191 -4.07 6.11 9.74
C GLN A 191 -5.39 6.71 10.23
N ALA A 192 -5.98 6.18 11.29
CA ALA A 192 -7.21 6.70 11.86
C ALA A 192 -7.03 8.14 12.38
N SER A 193 -5.94 8.41 13.11
CA SER A 193 -5.61 9.74 13.61
C SER A 193 -5.43 10.75 12.47
N MET A 194 -4.77 10.33 11.39
CA MET A 194 -4.57 11.18 10.21
C MET A 194 -5.91 11.52 9.54
N PHE A 195 -6.80 10.54 9.34
CA PHE A 195 -8.12 10.82 8.78
C PHE A 195 -8.95 11.77 9.64
N VAL A 196 -8.88 11.63 10.98
CA VAL A 196 -9.56 12.56 11.90
C VAL A 196 -9.01 13.98 11.76
N VAL A 197 -7.68 14.14 11.85
CA VAL A 197 -7.04 15.47 11.74
C VAL A 197 -7.34 16.11 10.38
N LEU A 198 -7.19 15.36 9.29
CA LEU A 198 -7.43 15.86 7.95
C LEU A 198 -8.93 16.16 7.71
N GLY A 199 -9.82 15.35 8.29
CA GLY A 199 -11.26 15.61 8.26
C GLY A 199 -11.66 16.91 8.97
N LEU A 200 -10.96 17.27 10.06
CA LEU A 200 -11.18 18.55 10.77
C LEU A 200 -10.71 19.77 9.97
N LEU A 201 -9.80 19.61 9.03
CA LEU A 201 -9.31 20.69 8.14
C LEU A 201 -10.27 21.00 6.99
N VAL A 202 -11.19 20.09 6.70
CA VAL A 202 -12.14 20.23 5.58
C VAL A 202 -13.31 21.11 5.98
N THR A 203 -13.67 22.04 5.12
CA THR A 203 -14.87 22.87 5.26
C THR A 203 -15.99 22.25 4.40
N PRO A 204 -17.07 21.71 5.01
CA PRO A 204 -18.12 21.00 4.27
C PRO A 204 -18.78 21.83 3.15
N THR A 205 -18.96 23.14 3.36
CA THR A 205 -19.54 24.04 2.36
C THR A 205 -18.71 24.10 1.10
N ARG A 206 -17.38 24.21 1.20
CA ARG A 206 -16.46 24.21 0.06
C ARG A 206 -16.42 22.86 -0.66
N LEU A 207 -16.50 21.78 0.12
CA LEU A 207 -16.55 20.44 -0.45
C LEU A 207 -17.78 20.27 -1.35
N LEU A 208 -18.91 20.87 -0.98
CA LEU A 208 -20.12 20.87 -1.81
C LEU A 208 -19.99 21.78 -3.04
N GLU A 209 -19.32 22.92 -2.92
CA GLU A 209 -19.06 23.83 -4.07
C GLU A 209 -18.23 23.16 -5.15
N HIS A 210 -17.22 22.36 -4.77
CA HIS A 210 -16.35 21.61 -5.70
C HIS A 210 -16.75 20.15 -5.88
N GLY A 211 -17.90 19.74 -5.36
CA GLY A 211 -18.33 18.35 -5.33
C GLY A 211 -18.50 17.74 -6.73
N LEU A 212 -19.02 18.51 -7.68
CA LEU A 212 -19.20 18.05 -9.06
C LEU A 212 -17.84 17.87 -9.74
N ASP A 213 -16.92 18.79 -9.56
CA ASP A 213 -15.57 18.73 -10.13
C ASP A 213 -14.82 17.50 -9.58
N ALA A 214 -14.88 17.31 -8.27
CA ALA A 214 -14.27 16.16 -7.61
C ALA A 214 -14.91 14.83 -8.07
N LEU A 215 -16.22 14.78 -8.25
CA LEU A 215 -16.93 13.61 -8.77
C LEU A 215 -16.47 13.25 -10.18
N LEU A 216 -16.36 14.24 -11.08
CA LEU A 216 -15.93 14.01 -12.45
C LEU A 216 -14.46 13.62 -12.53
N ILE A 217 -13.59 14.23 -11.72
CA ILE A 217 -12.18 13.84 -11.60
C ILE A 217 -12.07 12.42 -11.05
N ALA A 218 -12.82 12.07 -10.00
CA ALA A 218 -12.83 10.72 -9.44
C ALA A 218 -13.36 9.70 -10.46
N ALA A 219 -14.46 10.00 -11.15
CA ALA A 219 -15.02 9.14 -12.17
C ALA A 219 -14.06 8.92 -13.34
N PHE A 220 -13.43 9.99 -13.86
CA PHE A 220 -12.43 9.87 -14.91
C PHE A 220 -11.21 9.07 -14.45
N LEU A 221 -10.74 9.30 -13.24
CA LEU A 221 -9.63 8.56 -12.65
C LEU A 221 -9.94 7.06 -12.57
N MET A 222 -11.10 6.69 -12.03
CA MET A 222 -11.49 5.29 -11.78
C MET A 222 -11.85 4.55 -13.07
N LEU A 223 -12.54 5.22 -14.00
CA LEU A 223 -13.14 4.57 -15.18
C LEU A 223 -12.29 4.69 -16.44
N VAL A 224 -11.40 5.69 -16.52
CA VAL A 224 -10.61 5.96 -17.73
C VAL A 224 -9.12 5.92 -17.45
N ALA A 225 -8.62 6.82 -16.61
CA ALA A 225 -7.18 6.97 -16.44
C ALA A 225 -6.52 5.71 -15.84
N ARG A 226 -7.11 5.15 -14.79
CA ARG A 226 -6.58 3.94 -14.13
C ARG A 226 -6.66 2.70 -15.03
N PRO A 227 -7.78 2.35 -15.68
CA PRO A 227 -7.82 1.24 -16.62
C PRO A 227 -6.80 1.37 -17.75
N LEU A 228 -6.69 2.52 -18.40
CA LEU A 228 -5.72 2.73 -19.47
C LEU A 228 -4.27 2.60 -18.99
N ALA A 229 -3.97 3.15 -17.81
CA ALA A 229 -2.65 3.03 -17.20
C ALA A 229 -2.29 1.58 -16.86
N VAL A 230 -3.21 0.81 -16.28
CA VAL A 230 -2.99 -0.61 -15.97
C VAL A 230 -2.81 -1.43 -17.24
N TRP A 231 -3.71 -1.27 -18.21
CA TRP A 231 -3.61 -2.01 -19.48
C TRP A 231 -2.33 -1.68 -20.21
N SER A 232 -1.94 -0.41 -20.36
CA SER A 232 -0.69 -0.02 -21.01
C SER A 232 0.55 -0.56 -20.29
N SER A 233 0.48 -0.74 -18.97
CA SER A 233 1.61 -1.18 -18.15
C SER A 233 1.82 -2.69 -18.16
N ILE A 234 0.76 -3.49 -18.01
CA ILE A 234 0.92 -4.92 -17.70
C ILE A 234 0.21 -5.90 -18.63
N TRP A 235 -0.44 -5.45 -19.72
CA TRP A 235 -1.12 -6.35 -20.66
C TRP A 235 -0.20 -7.39 -21.31
N LYS A 236 1.09 -7.08 -21.52
CA LYS A 236 2.09 -7.99 -22.12
C LYS A 236 2.60 -9.07 -21.16
N PHE A 237 2.30 -8.97 -19.87
CA PHE A 237 2.84 -9.89 -18.87
C PHE A 237 1.95 -11.11 -18.60
N GLY A 238 0.99 -11.41 -19.49
CA GLY A 238 0.17 -12.63 -19.42
C GLY A 238 -0.86 -12.63 -18.28
N TYR A 239 -1.39 -11.46 -17.90
CA TYR A 239 -2.55 -11.35 -17.03
C TYR A 239 -3.82 -11.62 -17.84
N SER A 240 -4.78 -12.31 -17.23
CA SER A 240 -6.10 -12.47 -17.82
C SER A 240 -6.86 -11.13 -17.86
N ARG A 241 -7.82 -11.00 -18.78
CA ARG A 241 -8.64 -9.78 -18.86
C ARG A 241 -9.38 -9.50 -17.55
N ARG A 242 -9.73 -10.53 -16.79
CA ARG A 242 -10.40 -10.42 -15.49
C ARG A 242 -9.45 -9.85 -14.42
N GLU A 243 -8.21 -10.33 -14.39
CA GLU A 243 -7.19 -9.81 -13.49
C GLU A 243 -6.85 -8.34 -13.81
N LEU A 244 -6.68 -8.00 -15.10
CA LEU A 244 -6.47 -6.62 -15.53
C LEU A 244 -7.63 -5.71 -15.13
N ALA A 245 -8.87 -6.15 -15.34
CA ALA A 245 -10.05 -5.38 -14.94
C ALA A 245 -10.11 -5.20 -13.41
N TYR A 246 -9.77 -6.24 -12.64
CA TYR A 246 -9.74 -6.15 -11.19
C TYR A 246 -8.64 -5.20 -10.69
N ILE A 247 -7.40 -5.33 -11.18
CA ILE A 247 -6.29 -4.43 -10.83
C ILE A 247 -6.62 -2.97 -11.20
N SER A 248 -7.32 -2.77 -12.33
CA SER A 248 -7.79 -1.45 -12.74
C SER A 248 -8.82 -0.87 -11.77
N TRP A 249 -9.75 -1.69 -11.29
CA TRP A 249 -10.78 -1.27 -10.34
C TRP A 249 -10.22 -1.02 -8.94
N VAL A 250 -9.28 -1.85 -8.49
CA VAL A 250 -8.68 -1.78 -7.15
C VAL A 250 -7.59 -0.71 -7.10
N GLY A 251 -7.97 0.52 -7.41
CA GLY A 251 -7.12 1.70 -7.27
C GLY A 251 -7.59 2.57 -6.11
N LEU A 252 -7.86 1.97 -4.94
CA LEU A 252 -8.34 2.68 -3.75
C LEU A 252 -7.35 3.77 -3.34
N ARG A 253 -7.88 4.97 -3.09
CA ARG A 253 -7.08 6.10 -2.60
C ARG A 253 -7.18 6.16 -1.08
N GLY A 254 -6.03 6.13 -0.42
CA GLY A 254 -5.92 6.19 1.03
C GLY A 254 -5.60 7.60 1.53
N ALA A 255 -4.92 7.65 2.66
CA ALA A 255 -4.55 8.88 3.31
C ALA A 255 -3.36 9.60 2.68
N VAL A 256 -2.50 8.91 1.92
CA VAL A 256 -1.32 9.49 1.26
C VAL A 256 -1.67 10.64 0.32
N PRO A 257 -2.66 10.54 -0.59
CA PRO A 257 -3.10 11.68 -1.41
C PRO A 257 -3.45 12.93 -0.62
N ILE A 258 -4.14 12.78 0.52
CA ILE A 258 -4.54 13.94 1.33
C ILE A 258 -3.31 14.58 1.99
N THR A 259 -2.36 13.75 2.46
CA THR A 259 -1.09 14.23 3.00
C THR A 259 -0.27 14.96 1.93
N LEU A 260 -0.25 14.43 0.70
CA LEU A 260 0.42 15.08 -0.44
C LEU A 260 -0.23 16.41 -0.80
N ALA A 261 -1.56 16.54 -0.68
CA ALA A 261 -2.28 17.77 -0.91
C ALA A 261 -1.95 18.87 0.12
N MET A 262 -1.46 18.49 1.32
CA MET A 262 -0.97 19.45 2.31
C MET A 262 0.36 20.10 1.91
N MET A 263 1.21 19.43 1.12
CA MET A 263 2.51 19.98 0.72
C MET A 263 2.41 21.31 -0.06
N PRO A 264 1.60 21.42 -1.13
CA PRO A 264 1.39 22.69 -1.81
C PRO A 264 0.83 23.76 -0.88
N LEU A 265 -0.06 23.37 0.04
CA LEU A 265 -0.68 24.28 1.00
C LEU A 265 0.36 24.88 1.97
N MET A 266 1.25 24.04 2.50
CA MET A 266 2.32 24.46 3.40
C MET A 266 3.38 25.31 2.71
N MET A 267 3.62 25.06 1.41
CA MET A 267 4.59 25.80 0.60
C MET A 267 4.02 27.09 -0.01
N GLY A 268 2.75 27.41 0.25
CA GLY A 268 2.12 28.65 -0.23
C GLY A 268 1.88 28.68 -1.74
N VAL A 269 1.70 27.49 -2.37
CA VAL A 269 1.37 27.41 -3.81
C VAL A 269 0.01 28.09 -4.05
N PRO A 270 -0.13 28.96 -5.06
CA PRO A 270 -1.43 29.55 -5.39
C PRO A 270 -2.49 28.47 -5.60
N ASN A 271 -3.73 28.72 -5.16
CA ASN A 271 -4.86 27.78 -5.28
C ASN A 271 -4.64 26.38 -4.66
N ALA A 272 -3.63 26.21 -3.77
CA ALA A 272 -3.37 24.91 -3.12
C ALA A 272 -4.57 24.39 -2.33
N ARG A 273 -5.43 25.28 -1.86
CA ARG A 273 -6.64 24.90 -1.13
C ARG A 273 -7.64 24.14 -2.00
N LEU A 274 -7.79 24.56 -3.27
CA LEU A 274 -8.60 23.83 -4.25
C LEU A 274 -8.04 22.41 -4.46
N LEU A 275 -6.71 22.27 -4.57
CA LEU A 275 -6.06 20.96 -4.72
C LEU A 275 -6.36 20.06 -3.52
N PHE A 276 -6.34 20.63 -2.31
CA PHE A 276 -6.65 19.90 -1.08
C PHE A 276 -8.13 19.46 -1.04
N ASP A 277 -9.06 20.38 -1.31
CA ASP A 277 -10.50 20.11 -1.24
C ASP A 277 -10.91 19.04 -2.28
N VAL A 278 -10.39 19.13 -3.52
CA VAL A 278 -10.63 18.14 -4.57
C VAL A 278 -9.98 16.80 -4.24
N ALA A 279 -8.72 16.78 -3.78
CA ALA A 279 -8.05 15.55 -3.41
C ALA A 279 -8.78 14.81 -2.27
N PHE A 280 -9.22 15.54 -1.26
CA PHE A 280 -9.98 15.00 -0.14
C PHE A 280 -11.31 14.39 -0.63
N ALA A 281 -12.06 15.11 -1.48
CA ALA A 281 -13.30 14.62 -2.05
C ALA A 281 -13.10 13.35 -2.91
N VAL A 282 -12.05 13.33 -3.75
CA VAL A 282 -11.70 12.15 -4.56
C VAL A 282 -11.39 10.95 -3.66
N VAL A 283 -10.66 11.14 -2.57
CA VAL A 283 -10.35 10.06 -1.62
C VAL A 283 -11.63 9.52 -0.98
N ILE A 284 -12.52 10.40 -0.48
CA ILE A 284 -13.79 9.97 0.10
C ILE A 284 -14.65 9.20 -0.92
N LEU A 285 -14.78 9.72 -2.15
CA LEU A 285 -15.52 9.04 -3.20
C LEU A 285 -14.91 7.68 -3.54
N SER A 286 -13.59 7.60 -3.59
CA SER A 286 -12.87 6.33 -3.79
C SER A 286 -13.16 5.32 -2.66
N LEU A 287 -13.06 5.76 -1.40
CA LEU A 287 -13.34 4.92 -0.25
C LEU A 287 -14.79 4.42 -0.23
N LEU A 288 -15.75 5.29 -0.55
CA LEU A 288 -17.17 4.94 -0.57
C LEU A 288 -17.51 4.00 -1.74
N ILE A 289 -17.08 4.33 -2.96
CA ILE A 289 -17.46 3.58 -4.16
C ILE A 289 -16.61 2.31 -4.30
N GLN A 290 -15.28 2.46 -4.36
CA GLN A 290 -14.37 1.34 -4.54
C GLN A 290 -14.29 0.48 -3.28
N GLY A 291 -14.15 1.10 -2.09
CA GLY A 291 -14.07 0.37 -0.81
C GLY A 291 -15.24 -0.58 -0.60
N ALA A 292 -16.46 -0.13 -0.84
CA ALA A 292 -17.65 -0.96 -0.71
C ALA A 292 -17.75 -2.07 -1.78
N THR A 293 -17.20 -1.85 -2.97
CA THR A 293 -17.37 -2.76 -4.11
C THR A 293 -16.20 -3.72 -4.33
N ILE A 294 -15.03 -3.49 -3.76
CA ILE A 294 -13.83 -4.34 -3.93
C ILE A 294 -14.10 -5.83 -3.72
N PRO A 295 -14.74 -6.29 -2.61
CA PRO A 295 -15.00 -7.71 -2.40
C PRO A 295 -16.01 -8.30 -3.38
N VAL A 296 -17.00 -7.50 -3.79
CA VAL A 296 -18.04 -7.90 -4.75
C VAL A 296 -17.42 -8.09 -6.14
N VAL A 297 -16.63 -7.13 -6.60
CA VAL A 297 -15.95 -7.16 -7.89
C VAL A 297 -14.93 -8.30 -7.95
N ALA A 298 -14.22 -8.61 -6.84
CA ALA A 298 -13.31 -9.75 -6.76
C ALA A 298 -14.02 -11.08 -7.04
N ARG A 299 -15.18 -11.27 -6.42
CA ARG A 299 -16.02 -12.47 -6.65
C ARG A 299 -16.60 -12.50 -8.06
N TRP A 300 -17.12 -11.40 -8.55
CA TRP A 300 -17.71 -11.28 -9.89
C TRP A 300 -16.68 -11.57 -11.00
N LEU A 301 -15.47 -11.04 -10.89
CA LEU A 301 -14.39 -11.28 -11.83
C LEU A 301 -13.67 -12.63 -11.62
N ARG A 302 -14.04 -13.38 -10.58
CA ARG A 302 -13.46 -14.70 -10.25
C ARG A 302 -11.92 -14.65 -10.12
N VAL A 303 -11.40 -13.61 -9.48
CA VAL A 303 -9.96 -13.48 -9.16
C VAL A 303 -9.64 -13.96 -7.74
N THR A 304 -10.62 -14.59 -7.10
CA THR A 304 -10.53 -15.15 -5.76
C THR A 304 -10.06 -16.59 -5.81
N VAL A 305 -9.36 -17.01 -4.76
CA VAL A 305 -9.03 -18.42 -4.52
C VAL A 305 -9.91 -18.95 -3.39
N PRO A 306 -10.23 -20.26 -3.41
CA PRO A 306 -10.98 -20.87 -2.30
C PRO A 306 -10.28 -20.57 -0.97
N PRO A 307 -11.01 -20.34 0.09
CA PRO A 307 -10.42 -20.20 1.41
C PRO A 307 -9.69 -21.52 1.74
N LYS A 308 -8.40 -21.42 2.08
CA LYS A 308 -7.74 -22.56 2.71
C LYS A 308 -8.39 -22.75 4.09
N PRO A 309 -8.59 -23.99 4.55
CA PRO A 309 -9.06 -24.22 5.90
C PRO A 309 -8.13 -23.49 6.87
N GLU A 310 -8.72 -22.62 7.68
CA GLU A 310 -7.96 -21.89 8.70
C GLU A 310 -7.81 -22.79 9.91
N PRO A 311 -6.60 -22.92 10.47
CA PRO A 311 -6.43 -23.66 11.70
C PRO A 311 -7.24 -22.98 12.82
N ALA A 312 -7.93 -23.78 13.63
CA ALA A 312 -8.69 -23.30 14.79
C ALA A 312 -7.76 -22.67 15.85
N ASP A 313 -6.52 -23.13 15.94
CA ASP A 313 -5.44 -22.51 16.73
C ASP A 313 -4.12 -22.67 15.97
N SER A 314 -3.27 -21.67 16.05
CA SER A 314 -1.92 -21.71 15.47
C SER A 314 -0.92 -21.19 16.49
N ARG A 315 0.07 -22.03 16.82
CA ARG A 315 1.19 -21.67 17.69
C ARG A 315 2.49 -21.93 16.96
N GLU A 316 3.46 -21.07 17.12
CA GLU A 316 4.81 -21.33 16.62
C GLU A 316 5.67 -21.87 17.76
N ILE A 317 6.31 -23.01 17.51
CA ILE A 317 7.33 -23.56 18.41
C ILE A 317 8.68 -23.17 17.85
N TRP A 318 9.39 -22.31 18.58
CA TRP A 318 10.74 -21.89 18.21
C TRP A 318 11.75 -22.95 18.67
N LEU A 319 12.43 -23.57 17.72
CA LEU A 319 13.50 -24.51 17.94
C LEU A 319 14.85 -23.83 18.12
N SER A 320 15.02 -22.64 17.55
CA SER A 320 16.18 -21.74 17.67
C SER A 320 15.76 -20.31 17.41
N GLU A 321 16.66 -19.32 17.59
CA GLU A 321 16.38 -17.91 17.32
C GLU A 321 15.91 -17.62 15.87
N SER A 322 16.22 -18.51 14.93
CA SER A 322 15.91 -18.35 13.51
C SER A 322 15.04 -19.46 12.91
N THR A 323 14.68 -20.46 13.68
CA THR A 323 13.94 -21.64 13.21
C THR A 323 12.71 -21.86 14.05
N SER A 324 11.53 -21.71 13.45
CA SER A 324 10.25 -22.04 14.07
C SER A 324 9.52 -23.12 13.29
N VAL A 325 8.73 -23.91 13.99
CA VAL A 325 7.81 -24.89 13.41
C VAL A 325 6.39 -24.48 13.81
N PRO A 326 5.49 -24.24 12.84
CA PRO A 326 4.11 -23.94 13.16
C PRO A 326 3.39 -25.18 13.65
N LEU A 327 2.75 -25.08 14.82
CA LEU A 327 1.79 -26.05 15.33
C LEU A 327 0.40 -25.56 14.98
N LEU A 328 -0.27 -26.27 14.07
CA LEU A 328 -1.60 -25.91 13.59
C LEU A 328 -2.63 -26.89 14.13
N ALA A 329 -3.68 -26.40 14.77
CA ALA A 329 -4.82 -27.18 15.18
C ALA A 329 -5.96 -26.98 14.17
N TYR A 330 -6.46 -28.07 13.60
CA TYR A 330 -7.64 -28.07 12.74
C TYR A 330 -8.78 -28.79 13.45
N GLU A 331 -9.96 -28.19 13.43
CA GLU A 331 -11.19 -28.83 13.91
C GLU A 331 -11.89 -29.50 12.72
N VAL A 332 -12.14 -30.78 12.86
CA VAL A 332 -12.91 -31.54 11.87
C VAL A 332 -14.40 -31.31 12.17
N VAL A 333 -15.08 -30.66 11.23
CA VAL A 333 -16.53 -30.42 11.35
C VAL A 333 -17.27 -31.72 11.08
N ALA A 334 -18.31 -31.99 11.86
CA ALA A 334 -19.20 -33.13 11.65
C ALA A 334 -19.80 -33.13 10.24
N ASP A 335 -19.95 -34.29 9.63
CA ASP A 335 -20.40 -34.50 8.25
C ASP A 335 -19.45 -33.94 7.16
N SER A 336 -18.16 -33.67 7.48
CA SER A 336 -17.16 -33.32 6.48
C SER A 336 -16.57 -34.56 5.81
N ASP A 337 -16.12 -34.42 4.55
CA ASP A 337 -15.51 -35.51 3.76
C ASP A 337 -14.27 -36.11 4.43
N VAL A 338 -13.67 -35.43 5.41
CA VAL A 338 -12.49 -35.85 6.17
C VAL A 338 -12.83 -36.49 7.53
N GLU A 339 -14.11 -36.61 7.87
CA GLU A 339 -14.55 -37.25 9.12
C GLU A 339 -14.26 -38.77 9.06
N GLY A 340 -13.52 -39.24 10.03
CA GLY A 340 -13.10 -40.65 10.10
C GLY A 340 -11.81 -40.99 9.38
N MET A 341 -11.27 -40.11 8.54
CA MET A 341 -10.00 -40.31 7.85
C MET A 341 -8.81 -40.32 8.80
N HIS A 342 -7.73 -40.97 8.37
CA HIS A 342 -6.47 -40.96 9.10
C HIS A 342 -5.82 -39.58 8.95
N ALA A 343 -5.13 -39.08 9.99
CA ALA A 343 -4.55 -37.75 10.00
C ALA A 343 -3.56 -37.49 8.83
N ASP A 344 -2.85 -38.51 8.40
CA ASP A 344 -1.91 -38.42 7.28
C ASP A 344 -2.66 -38.32 5.92
N GLU A 345 -3.84 -38.92 5.79
CA GLU A 345 -4.68 -38.81 4.60
C GLU A 345 -5.31 -37.41 4.53
N VAL A 346 -5.79 -36.89 5.67
CA VAL A 346 -6.30 -35.51 5.77
C VAL A 346 -5.21 -34.50 5.42
N ALA A 347 -3.97 -34.73 5.87
CA ALA A 347 -2.84 -33.85 5.54
C ALA A 347 -2.52 -33.84 4.03
N GLN A 348 -2.66 -34.98 3.37
CA GLN A 348 -2.50 -35.11 1.91
C GLN A 348 -3.61 -34.38 1.15
N ASP A 349 -4.86 -34.58 1.55
CA ASP A 349 -6.03 -33.98 0.90
C ASP A 349 -6.05 -32.43 1.04
N LEU A 350 -5.58 -31.92 2.17
CA LEU A 350 -5.39 -30.49 2.44
C LEU A 350 -4.12 -29.91 1.77
N GLY A 351 -3.33 -30.74 1.06
CA GLY A 351 -2.09 -30.31 0.41
C GLY A 351 -0.96 -29.94 1.39
N LEU A 352 -1.00 -30.49 2.60
CA LEU A 352 -0.04 -30.25 3.66
C LEU A 352 1.08 -31.32 3.66
N LEU A 353 1.70 -31.55 2.50
CA LEU A 353 2.64 -32.66 2.23
C LEU A 353 3.88 -32.71 3.15
N ALA A 354 4.19 -31.64 3.88
CA ALA A 354 5.35 -31.55 4.77
C ALA A 354 4.98 -31.54 6.26
N THR A 355 3.77 -31.93 6.62
CA THR A 355 3.29 -31.89 8.01
C THR A 355 3.28 -33.25 8.66
N ARG A 356 3.56 -33.32 9.95
CA ARG A 356 3.36 -34.49 10.79
C ARG A 356 2.25 -34.24 11.80
N CYS A 357 1.31 -35.18 11.92
CA CYS A 357 0.34 -35.15 13.00
C CYS A 357 1.05 -35.40 14.33
N VAL A 358 0.99 -34.41 15.23
CA VAL A 358 1.65 -34.44 16.55
C VAL A 358 0.69 -35.01 17.61
N GLY A 359 -0.61 -34.88 17.41
CA GLY A 359 -1.61 -35.37 18.37
C GLY A 359 -3.02 -35.21 17.84
N ARG A 360 -3.94 -35.96 18.44
CA ARG A 360 -5.39 -35.94 18.17
C ARG A 360 -6.13 -35.65 19.46
N ILE A 361 -6.89 -34.57 19.48
CA ILE A 361 -7.75 -34.25 20.62
C ILE A 361 -9.16 -34.70 20.24
N ARG A 362 -9.75 -35.65 20.98
CA ARG A 362 -11.17 -35.99 20.86
C ARG A 362 -11.95 -35.15 21.84
N ASN A 363 -12.88 -34.34 21.38
CA ASN A 363 -13.90 -33.80 22.26
C ASN A 363 -14.80 -34.95 22.69
N HIS A 364 -14.67 -35.39 23.90
CA HIS A 364 -15.70 -36.20 24.53
C HIS A 364 -16.83 -35.24 24.89
N GLY A 365 -17.93 -35.27 24.11
CA GLY A 365 -19.23 -34.70 24.48
C GLY A 365 -19.80 -35.43 25.68
#